data_314f09bf724f344fb49b593e6dba7a7b
#
_entry.id   314f09bf724f344fb49b593e6dba7a7b
#
_cell.length_a   1.000
_cell.length_b   1.000
_cell.length_c   1.000
_cell.angle_alpha   90.00
_cell.angle_beta   90.00
_cell.angle_gamma   90.00
#
_symmetry.space_group_name_H-M   'P 1'
#
loop_
_entity.id
_entity.type
_entity.pdbx_description
1 polymer ?
#
loop_
_entity_poly.entity_id
_entity_poly.type
_entity_poly.pdbx_seq_one_letter_code
_entity_poly.pdbx_strand_id
1 'polypeptide(L)'
;MTVKDVLEKITQLCKRYHVQEAILFGSRAKGTATDRSDIDIAVSGVGDYDSFLEEIQEIPTLYTVDLVDMDTCGNVLLLEDIRQYGRKIYEEI
;
A
#
# COMPACT_ATOMS: atom_id res chain seq x y z
N MET A 1 3.57 -0.76 -17.11
CA MET A 1 3.54 0.19 -16.00
C MET A 1 4.81 0.10 -15.17
N THR A 2 5.37 1.24 -14.80
CA THR A 2 6.47 1.28 -13.85
C THR A 2 5.90 1.21 -12.42
N VAL A 3 6.77 0.99 -11.43
CA VAL A 3 6.36 1.03 -10.01
C VAL A 3 5.75 2.40 -9.69
N LYS A 4 6.34 3.48 -10.21
CA LYS A 4 5.80 4.83 -10.01
C LYS A 4 4.37 4.95 -10.53
N ASP A 5 4.09 4.40 -11.72
CA ASP A 5 2.74 4.41 -12.29
C ASP A 5 1.75 3.66 -11.40
N VAL A 6 2.16 2.51 -10.88
CA VAL A 6 1.33 1.71 -9.97
C VAL A 6 1.03 2.49 -8.69
N LEU A 7 2.05 3.12 -8.10
CA LEU A 7 1.88 3.92 -6.89
C LEU A 7 0.96 5.12 -7.11
N GLU A 8 1.03 5.76 -8.28
CA GLU A 8 0.12 6.83 -8.64
C GLU A 8 -1.33 6.34 -8.72
N LYS A 9 -1.56 5.17 -9.31
CA LYS A 9 -2.89 4.56 -9.38
C LYS A 9 -3.41 4.24 -7.98
N ILE A 10 -2.57 3.68 -7.13
CA ILE A 10 -2.93 3.37 -5.74
C ILE A 10 -3.32 4.66 -5.00
N THR A 11 -2.57 5.73 -5.17
CA THR A 11 -2.85 7.02 -4.55
C THR A 11 -4.20 7.59 -5.01
N GLN A 12 -4.51 7.47 -6.30
CA GLN A 12 -5.81 7.88 -6.85
C GLN A 12 -6.97 7.10 -6.22
N LEU A 13 -6.78 5.80 -6.04
CA LEU A 13 -7.78 4.95 -5.37
C LEU A 13 -7.94 5.31 -3.90
N CYS A 14 -6.83 5.59 -3.20
CA CYS A 14 -6.87 6.05 -1.82
C CYS A 14 -7.72 7.33 -1.68
N LYS A 15 -7.55 8.26 -2.61
CA LYS A 15 -8.34 9.49 -2.62
C LYS A 15 -9.82 9.22 -2.86
N ARG A 16 -10.13 8.33 -3.82
CA ARG A 16 -11.51 7.97 -4.14
C ARG A 16 -12.23 7.33 -2.96
N TYR A 17 -11.54 6.45 -2.24
CA TYR A 17 -12.11 5.70 -1.11
C TYR A 17 -11.92 6.41 0.24
N HIS A 18 -11.38 7.63 0.23
CA HIS A 18 -11.12 8.41 1.45
C HIS A 18 -10.31 7.63 2.48
N VAL A 19 -9.29 6.90 1.99
CA VAL A 19 -8.35 6.19 2.86
C VAL A 19 -7.65 7.21 3.75
N GLN A 20 -7.51 6.92 5.04
CA GLN A 20 -6.86 7.84 5.97
C GLN A 20 -5.36 7.97 5.70
N GLU A 21 -4.70 6.84 5.48
CA GLU A 21 -3.25 6.80 5.31
C GLU A 21 -2.86 5.57 4.49
N ALA A 22 -1.85 5.72 3.63
CA ALA A 22 -1.26 4.62 2.89
C ALA A 22 0.26 4.72 2.94
N ILE A 23 0.93 3.60 3.24
CA ILE A 23 2.37 3.53 3.46
C ILE A 23 2.96 2.43 2.59
N LEU A 24 3.98 2.76 1.80
CA LEU A 24 4.81 1.78 1.11
C LEU A 24 5.78 1.18 2.13
N PHE A 25 5.82 -0.14 2.24
CA PHE A 25 6.72 -0.81 3.17
C PHE A 25 7.45 -1.97 2.49
N GLY A 26 8.19 -2.77 3.28
CA GLY A 26 8.93 -3.89 2.75
C GLY A 26 10.18 -3.48 1.97
N SER A 27 10.61 -4.33 1.05
CA SER A 27 11.89 -4.14 0.34
C SER A 27 11.96 -2.84 -0.45
N ARG A 28 10.86 -2.40 -1.05
CA ARG A 28 10.86 -1.17 -1.85
C ARG A 28 11.00 0.08 -1.00
N ALA A 29 10.55 0.05 0.25
CA ALA A 29 10.75 1.15 1.18
C ALA A 29 12.16 1.17 1.75
N LYS A 30 12.76 -0.02 1.93
CA LYS A 30 14.09 -0.17 2.51
C LYS A 30 15.23 -0.02 1.48
N GLY A 31 14.92 0.06 0.20
CA GLY A 31 15.91 0.17 -0.86
C GLY A 31 16.60 -1.15 -1.21
N THR A 32 16.02 -2.27 -0.80
CA THR A 32 16.57 -3.61 -1.07
C THR A 32 15.80 -4.36 -2.16
N ALA A 33 14.83 -3.67 -2.80
CA ALA A 33 13.99 -4.29 -3.81
C ALA A 33 14.76 -4.60 -5.10
N THR A 34 14.33 -5.68 -5.76
CA THR A 34 14.73 -6.00 -7.14
C THR A 34 13.58 -5.64 -8.07
N ASP A 35 13.80 -5.78 -9.38
CA ASP A 35 12.75 -5.49 -10.38
C ASP A 35 11.52 -6.38 -10.21
N ARG A 36 11.67 -7.53 -9.55
CA ARG A 36 10.58 -8.50 -9.35
C ARG A 36 9.95 -8.46 -7.97
N SER A 37 10.44 -7.58 -7.10
CA SER A 37 9.90 -7.47 -5.74
C SER A 37 8.45 -6.99 -5.75
N ASP A 38 7.65 -7.55 -4.84
CA ASP A 38 6.26 -7.15 -4.66
C ASP A 38 6.19 -5.69 -4.18
N ILE A 39 5.06 -5.07 -4.44
CA ILE A 39 4.75 -3.73 -3.93
C ILE A 39 3.89 -3.93 -2.69
N ASP A 40 4.44 -3.63 -1.52
CA ASP A 40 3.78 -3.82 -0.22
C ASP A 40 3.20 -2.49 0.26
N ILE A 41 1.88 -2.46 0.41
CA ILE A 41 1.15 -1.25 0.82
C ILE A 41 0.36 -1.53 2.09
N ALA A 42 0.52 -0.68 3.09
CA ALA A 42 -0.27 -0.72 4.32
C ALA A 42 -1.22 0.47 4.34
N VAL A 43 -2.48 0.23 4.67
CA VAL A 43 -3.51 1.27 4.68
C VAL A 43 -4.24 1.30 6.02
N SER A 44 -4.79 2.45 6.37
CA SER A 44 -5.65 2.61 7.54
C SER A 44 -6.84 3.51 7.20
N GLY A 45 -7.94 3.34 7.95
CA GLY A 45 -9.13 4.16 7.78
C GLY A 45 -9.86 3.93 6.46
N VAL A 46 -9.95 2.70 5.99
CA VAL A 46 -10.64 2.35 4.76
C VAL A 46 -12.06 1.90 5.10
N GLY A 47 -13.08 2.66 4.65
CA GLY A 47 -14.47 2.34 4.95
C GLY A 47 -14.96 1.09 4.24
N ASP A 48 -14.71 0.99 2.94
CA ASP A 48 -15.08 -0.16 2.10
C ASP A 48 -13.81 -0.87 1.63
N TYR A 49 -13.21 -1.63 2.53
CA TYR A 49 -11.94 -2.30 2.27
C TYR A 49 -12.04 -3.30 1.11
N ASP A 50 -13.11 -4.08 1.06
CA ASP A 50 -13.25 -5.13 0.03
C ASP A 50 -13.30 -4.54 -1.38
N SER A 51 -14.05 -3.49 -1.58
CA SER A 51 -14.10 -2.80 -2.89
C SER A 51 -12.77 -2.14 -3.23
N PHE A 52 -12.12 -1.54 -2.23
CA PHE A 52 -10.80 -0.93 -2.40
C PHE A 52 -9.77 -1.98 -2.82
N LEU A 53 -9.73 -3.11 -2.11
CA LEU A 53 -8.83 -4.23 -2.42
C LEU A 53 -9.07 -4.74 -3.84
N GLU A 54 -10.33 -4.91 -4.23
CA GLU A 54 -10.69 -5.38 -5.56
C GLU A 54 -10.14 -4.46 -6.65
N GLU A 55 -10.30 -3.15 -6.50
CA GLU A 55 -9.78 -2.19 -7.47
C GLU A 55 -8.24 -2.16 -7.50
N ILE A 56 -7.60 -2.33 -6.34
CA ILE A 56 -6.14 -2.46 -6.28
C ILE A 56 -5.68 -3.68 -7.09
N GLN A 57 -6.37 -4.81 -6.96
CA GLN A 57 -6.03 -6.04 -7.69
C GLN A 57 -6.31 -5.93 -9.19
N GLU A 58 -7.15 -5.00 -9.61
CA GLU A 58 -7.48 -4.77 -11.01
C GLU A 58 -6.51 -3.81 -11.71
N ILE A 59 -5.57 -3.21 -11.02
CA ILE A 59 -4.54 -2.36 -11.65
C ILE A 59 -3.79 -3.19 -12.70
N PRO A 60 -3.74 -2.75 -13.97
CA PRO A 60 -3.16 -3.54 -15.05
C PRO A 60 -1.63 -3.51 -15.02
N THR A 61 -1.05 -4.28 -14.11
CA THR A 61 0.39 -4.35 -13.91
C THR A 61 0.82 -5.80 -13.70
N LEU A 62 2.08 -6.10 -14.04
CA LEU A 62 2.68 -7.39 -13.75
C LEU A 62 3.22 -7.49 -12.33
N TYR A 63 3.30 -6.37 -11.62
CA TYR A 63 3.71 -6.38 -10.22
C TYR A 63 2.59 -6.92 -9.34
N THR A 64 2.95 -7.72 -8.33
CA THR A 64 2.01 -8.12 -7.29
C THR A 64 1.94 -7.01 -6.25
N VAL A 65 0.72 -6.57 -5.93
CA VAL A 65 0.49 -5.59 -4.89
C VAL A 65 -0.08 -6.30 -3.68
N ASP A 66 0.66 -6.32 -2.57
CA ASP A 66 0.22 -6.89 -1.30
C ASP A 66 -0.33 -5.77 -0.42
N LEU A 67 -1.57 -5.92 0.02
CA LEU A 67 -2.26 -4.92 0.81
C LEU A 67 -2.45 -5.40 2.24
N VAL A 68 -2.07 -4.57 3.21
CA VAL A 68 -2.26 -4.83 4.63
C VAL A 68 -3.18 -3.77 5.21
N ASP A 69 -4.24 -4.20 5.89
CA ASP A 69 -5.12 -3.30 6.64
C ASP A 69 -4.54 -3.15 8.05
N MET A 70 -3.96 -2.00 8.34
CA MET A 70 -3.32 -1.73 9.63
C MET A 70 -4.33 -1.72 10.79
N ASP A 71 -5.60 -1.44 10.51
CA ASP A 71 -6.63 -1.36 11.55
C ASP A 71 -7.03 -2.74 12.09
N THR A 72 -6.82 -3.80 11.29
CA THR A 72 -7.18 -5.16 11.67
C THR A 72 -5.96 -6.08 11.82
N CYS A 73 -4.77 -5.59 11.49
CA CYS A 73 -3.54 -6.37 11.56
C CYS A 73 -3.14 -6.64 13.00
N GLY A 74 -3.08 -7.91 13.40
CA GLY A 74 -2.66 -8.32 14.73
C GLY A 74 -1.16 -8.55 14.88
N ASN A 75 -0.38 -8.35 13.83
CA ASN A 75 1.06 -8.58 13.86
C ASN A 75 1.79 -7.31 14.27
N VAL A 76 2.12 -7.22 15.57
CA VAL A 76 2.76 -6.05 16.17
C VAL A 76 4.13 -5.76 15.54
N LEU A 77 4.92 -6.81 15.27
CA LEU A 77 6.26 -6.65 14.69
C LEU A 77 6.18 -6.07 13.28
N LEU A 78 5.20 -6.50 12.51
CA LEU A 78 4.96 -5.96 11.16
C LEU A 78 4.56 -4.49 11.24
N LEU A 79 3.65 -4.14 12.16
CA LEU A 79 3.22 -2.75 12.33
C LEU A 79 4.38 -1.85 12.74
N GLU A 80 5.27 -2.32 13.62
CA GLU A 80 6.47 -1.59 14.01
C GLU A 80 7.40 -1.37 12.82
N ASP A 81 7.62 -2.41 12.00
CA ASP A 81 8.44 -2.32 10.78
C ASP A 81 7.86 -1.30 9.80
N ILE A 82 6.56 -1.32 9.60
CA ILE A 82 5.87 -0.37 8.73
C ILE A 82 6.07 1.07 9.25
N ARG A 83 5.91 1.29 10.55
CA ARG A 83 6.07 2.62 11.13
C ARG A 83 7.51 3.12 11.09
N GLN A 84 8.47 2.22 11.28
CA GLN A 84 9.88 2.59 11.33
C GLN A 84 10.49 2.83 9.95
N TYR A 85 10.22 1.96 8.98
CA TYR A 85 10.87 1.96 7.67
C TYR A 85 9.95 2.32 6.52
N GLY A 86 8.64 2.37 6.76
CA GLY A 86 7.65 2.67 5.72
C GLY A 86 7.77 4.10 5.22
N ARG A 87 7.31 4.30 3.98
CA ARG A 87 7.29 5.61 3.33
C ARG A 87 5.83 5.96 3.03
N LYS A 88 5.35 7.03 3.65
CA LYS A 88 3.98 7.47 3.44
C LYS A 88 3.80 7.94 1.99
N ILE A 89 2.84 7.33 1.29
CA ILE A 89 2.52 7.71 -0.09
C ILE A 89 1.23 8.50 -0.19
N TYR A 90 0.37 8.43 0.84
CA TYR A 90 -0.88 9.14 0.87
C TYR A 90 -1.33 9.39 2.31
N GLU A 91 -1.88 10.57 2.55
CA GLU A 91 -2.52 10.92 3.82
C GLU A 91 -3.67 11.88 3.51
N GLU A 92 -4.84 11.59 4.05
CA GLU A 92 -5.99 12.49 3.93
C GLU A 92 -5.97 13.49 5.08
N ILE A 93 -6.07 14.76 4.71
CA ILE A 93 -6.03 15.86 5.67
C ILE A 93 -7.44 16.34 5.96
#